data_773371c320123252af4c2327bfd58f3e
#
_entry.id   773371c320123252af4c2327bfd58f3e
#
_cell.length_a   1.000
_cell.length_b   1.000
_cell.length_c   1.000
_cell.angle_alpha   90.00
_cell.angle_beta   90.00
_cell.angle_gamma   90.00
#
_symmetry.space_group_name_H-M   'P 1'
#
loop_
_entity.id
_entity.type
_entity.pdbx_description
1 polymer ?
#
loop_
_entity_poly.entity_id
_entity_poly.type
_entity_poly.pdbx_seq_one_letter_code
_entity_poly.pdbx_strand_id
1 'polypeptide(L)'
;MPRVLVVDDDPMVCMAIEIYLERHSFHVTVADGGEAGLRALEGTAFDLMIVDIFMPHMRGFESIRIFHERAPTIPLVAMSGYAFANLDSPAPDFLRMALELGATRCLRKPFTPLALLTVINECLTEAQSRFTSVVQLR
;
A
#
# COMPACT_ATOMS: atom_id res chain seq x y z
N MET A 1 -13.56 -9.56 7.75
CA MET A 1 -13.01 -9.46 6.39
C MET A 1 -12.29 -8.13 6.24
N PRO A 2 -10.95 -8.14 6.18
CA PRO A 2 -10.20 -6.88 6.09
C PRO A 2 -10.48 -6.13 4.80
N ARG A 3 -10.52 -4.80 4.91
CA ARG A 3 -10.76 -3.92 3.76
C ARG A 3 -9.44 -3.31 3.29
N VAL A 4 -9.14 -3.48 2.02
CA VAL A 4 -7.90 -3.04 1.40
C VAL A 4 -8.20 -2.03 0.30
N LEU A 5 -7.53 -0.88 0.35
CA LEU A 5 -7.57 0.11 -0.72
C LEU A 5 -6.35 -0.09 -1.62
N VAL A 6 -6.56 -0.25 -2.91
CA VAL A 6 -5.48 -0.37 -3.90
C VAL A 6 -5.52 0.85 -4.81
N VAL A 7 -4.41 1.60 -4.85
CA VAL A 7 -4.30 2.81 -5.65
C VAL A 7 -3.17 2.66 -6.67
N ASP A 8 -3.52 2.56 -7.94
CA ASP A 8 -2.58 2.39 -9.05
C ASP A 8 -3.28 2.83 -10.33
N ASP A 9 -2.57 3.54 -11.20
CA ASP A 9 -3.12 4.00 -12.47
C ASP A 9 -3.13 2.91 -13.56
N ASP A 10 -2.52 1.76 -13.30
CA ASP A 10 -2.51 0.62 -14.21
C ASP A 10 -3.69 -0.30 -13.89
N PRO A 11 -4.72 -0.35 -14.77
CA PRO A 11 -5.91 -1.17 -14.51
C PRO A 11 -5.60 -2.67 -14.45
N MET A 12 -4.56 -3.14 -15.13
CA MET A 12 -4.19 -4.56 -15.09
C MET A 12 -3.63 -4.94 -13.73
N VAL A 13 -2.82 -4.08 -13.13
CA VAL A 13 -2.30 -4.30 -11.78
C VAL A 13 -3.43 -4.31 -10.77
N CYS A 14 -4.32 -3.34 -10.85
CA CYS A 14 -5.49 -3.25 -9.97
C CYS A 14 -6.36 -4.49 -10.05
N MET A 15 -6.67 -4.94 -11.26
CA MET A 15 -7.51 -6.11 -11.48
C MET A 15 -6.86 -7.37 -10.91
N ALA A 16 -5.57 -7.55 -11.15
CA ALA A 16 -4.85 -8.74 -10.66
C ALA A 16 -4.86 -8.80 -9.13
N ILE A 17 -4.58 -7.68 -8.49
CA ILE A 17 -4.59 -7.60 -7.02
C ILE A 17 -6.00 -7.86 -6.48
N GLU A 18 -6.99 -7.23 -7.06
CA GLU A 18 -8.39 -7.37 -6.63
C GLU A 18 -8.84 -8.82 -6.69
N ILE A 19 -8.63 -9.49 -7.83
CA ILE A 19 -9.04 -10.88 -8.01
C ILE A 19 -8.35 -11.78 -7.00
N TYR A 20 -7.05 -11.61 -6.85
CA TYR A 20 -6.27 -12.46 -5.95
C TYR A 20 -6.68 -12.29 -4.50
N LEU A 21 -6.80 -11.05 -4.04
CA LEU A 21 -7.12 -10.77 -2.64
C LEU A 21 -8.57 -11.14 -2.30
N GLU A 22 -9.50 -10.95 -3.22
CA GLU A 22 -10.88 -11.36 -2.95
C GLU A 22 -11.02 -12.87 -2.79
N ARG A 23 -10.19 -13.65 -3.48
CA ARG A 23 -10.13 -15.10 -3.29
C ARG A 23 -9.59 -15.50 -1.92
N HIS A 24 -8.89 -14.58 -1.25
CA HIS A 24 -8.31 -14.82 0.07
C HIS A 24 -9.06 -14.07 1.18
N SER A 25 -10.32 -13.79 0.94
CA SER A 25 -11.24 -13.20 1.92
C SER A 25 -10.91 -11.76 2.32
N PHE A 26 -10.39 -10.99 1.39
CA PHE A 26 -10.24 -9.54 1.55
C PHE A 26 -11.34 -8.82 0.77
N HIS A 27 -11.76 -7.68 1.28
CA HIS A 27 -12.66 -6.79 0.57
C HIS A 27 -11.83 -5.68 -0.06
N VAL A 28 -11.79 -5.62 -1.38
CA VAL A 28 -10.88 -4.72 -2.11
C VAL A 28 -11.64 -3.58 -2.76
N THR A 29 -11.16 -2.37 -2.55
CA THR A 29 -11.59 -1.18 -3.28
C THR A 29 -10.43 -0.70 -4.13
N VAL A 30 -10.66 -0.51 -5.42
CA VAL A 30 -9.65 -0.08 -6.38
C VAL A 30 -9.87 1.37 -6.75
N ALA A 31 -8.79 2.16 -6.75
CA ALA A 31 -8.77 3.54 -7.22
C ALA A 31 -7.73 3.66 -8.32
N ASP A 32 -8.08 4.33 -9.41
CA ASP A 32 -7.24 4.42 -10.61
C ASP A 32 -6.24 5.58 -10.57
N GLY A 33 -6.12 6.25 -9.46
CA GLY A 33 -5.18 7.35 -9.29
C GLY A 33 -5.30 7.98 -7.92
N GLY A 34 -4.44 8.97 -7.66
CA GLY A 34 -4.34 9.61 -6.36
C GLY A 34 -5.63 10.27 -5.91
N GLU A 35 -6.28 11.01 -6.80
CA GLU A 35 -7.52 11.70 -6.45
C GLU A 35 -8.64 10.74 -6.07
N ALA A 36 -8.84 9.69 -6.87
CA ALA A 36 -9.84 8.68 -6.57
C ALA A 36 -9.54 7.95 -5.27
N GLY A 37 -8.25 7.67 -5.01
CA GLY A 37 -7.83 7.03 -3.77
C GLY A 37 -8.10 7.87 -2.55
N LEU A 38 -7.84 9.17 -2.62
CA LEU A 38 -8.11 10.08 -1.51
C LEU A 38 -9.61 10.21 -1.24
N ARG A 39 -10.42 10.22 -2.29
CA ARG A 39 -11.88 10.22 -2.13
C ARG A 39 -12.37 8.94 -1.45
N ALA A 40 -11.76 7.80 -1.79
CA ALA A 40 -12.12 6.53 -1.14
C ALA A 40 -11.85 6.57 0.36
N LEU A 41 -10.75 7.18 0.77
CA LEU A 41 -10.41 7.32 2.19
C LEU A 41 -11.42 8.17 2.96
N GLU A 42 -12.07 9.11 2.30
CA GLU A 42 -13.08 9.97 2.93
C GLU A 42 -14.36 9.21 3.24
N GLY A 43 -14.70 8.23 2.41
CA GLY A 43 -15.99 7.54 2.51
C GLY A 43 -15.96 6.18 3.17
N THR A 44 -14.79 5.60 3.38
CA THR A 44 -14.70 4.22 3.85
C THR A 44 -13.48 4.06 4.76
N ALA A 45 -13.65 3.28 5.82
CA ALA A 45 -12.54 2.88 6.68
C ALA A 45 -11.85 1.66 6.10
N PHE A 46 -10.53 1.73 5.96
CA PHE A 46 -9.71 0.63 5.44
C PHE A 46 -8.78 0.10 6.53
N ASP A 47 -8.40 -1.16 6.39
CA ASP A 47 -7.44 -1.80 7.28
C ASP A 47 -6.02 -1.74 6.73
N LEU A 48 -5.87 -1.49 5.44
CA LEU A 48 -4.59 -1.42 4.75
C LEU A 48 -4.73 -0.69 3.43
N MET A 49 -3.67 0.05 3.04
CA MET A 49 -3.57 0.71 1.74
C MET A 49 -2.39 0.14 0.96
N ILE A 50 -2.58 -0.08 -0.33
CA ILE A 50 -1.50 -0.42 -1.26
C ILE A 50 -1.45 0.70 -2.30
N VAL A 51 -0.34 1.44 -2.33
CA VAL A 51 -0.25 2.66 -3.13
C VAL A 51 0.98 2.63 -4.03
N ASP A 52 0.76 2.85 -5.32
CA ASP A 52 1.85 2.97 -6.28
C ASP A 52 2.64 4.26 -6.02
N ILE A 53 3.96 4.16 -6.08
CA ILE A 53 4.85 5.31 -5.89
C ILE A 53 4.72 6.30 -7.04
N PHE A 54 4.58 5.81 -8.27
CA PHE A 54 4.49 6.66 -9.44
C PHE A 54 3.11 6.66 -10.05
N MET A 55 2.43 7.77 -9.91
CA MET A 55 1.14 8.01 -10.54
C MET A 55 1.15 9.37 -11.23
N PRO A 56 0.42 9.54 -12.35
CA PRO A 56 0.26 10.84 -12.99
C PRO A 56 -0.23 11.87 -11.97
N HIS A 57 0.29 13.09 -12.07
CA HIS A 57 -0.05 14.22 -11.22
C HIS A 57 0.45 14.14 -9.78
N MET A 58 1.21 13.10 -9.44
CA MET A 58 1.90 13.00 -8.16
C MET A 58 3.39 12.78 -8.41
N ARG A 59 4.22 13.64 -7.86
CA ARG A 59 5.66 13.59 -8.09
C ARG A 59 6.34 12.59 -7.16
N GLY A 60 7.04 11.61 -7.74
CA GLY A 60 7.88 10.67 -7.01
C GLY A 60 7.19 10.08 -5.79
N PHE A 61 7.77 10.26 -4.62
CA PHE A 61 7.26 9.70 -3.37
C PHE A 61 6.12 10.50 -2.73
N GLU A 62 5.62 11.54 -3.38
CA GLU A 62 4.57 12.39 -2.84
C GLU A 62 3.30 11.61 -2.51
N SER A 63 2.97 10.59 -3.32
CA SER A 63 1.81 9.75 -3.07
C SER A 63 1.86 9.08 -1.69
N ILE A 64 3.02 8.53 -1.31
CA ILE A 64 3.19 7.88 0.00
C ILE A 64 2.95 8.88 1.12
N ARG A 65 3.56 10.05 1.04
CA ARG A 65 3.43 11.09 2.05
C ARG A 65 1.97 11.53 2.21
N ILE A 66 1.29 11.81 1.10
CA ILE A 66 -0.08 12.30 1.12
C ILE A 66 -1.04 11.24 1.70
N PHE A 67 -0.94 10.00 1.25
CA PHE A 67 -1.82 8.95 1.75
C PHE A 67 -1.55 8.64 3.21
N HIS A 68 -0.29 8.64 3.63
CA HIS A 68 0.05 8.44 5.03
C HIS A 68 -0.47 9.58 5.91
N GLU A 69 -0.33 10.83 5.49
CA GLU A 69 -0.84 11.97 6.24
C GLU A 69 -2.36 11.95 6.35
N ARG A 70 -3.04 11.50 5.30
CA ARG A 70 -4.50 11.44 5.29
C ARG A 70 -5.05 10.32 6.17
N ALA A 71 -4.32 9.21 6.31
CA ALA A 71 -4.73 8.05 7.11
C ALA A 71 -3.54 7.49 7.89
N PRO A 72 -3.04 8.21 8.90
CA PRO A 72 -1.76 7.88 9.55
C PRO A 72 -1.79 6.59 10.38
N THR A 73 -2.96 6.08 10.73
CA THR A 73 -3.06 4.85 11.52
C THR A 73 -3.17 3.58 10.67
N ILE A 74 -3.35 3.74 9.36
CA ILE A 74 -3.54 2.61 8.46
C ILE A 74 -2.19 2.20 7.85
N PRO A 75 -1.78 0.91 7.93
CA PRO A 75 -0.57 0.46 7.26
C PRO A 75 -0.61 0.75 5.77
N LEU A 76 0.51 1.21 5.23
CA LEU A 76 0.65 1.55 3.83
C LEU A 76 1.75 0.70 3.20
N VAL A 77 1.41 -0.05 2.17
CA VAL A 77 2.37 -0.80 1.36
C VAL A 77 2.63 -0.01 0.08
N ALA A 78 3.86 0.41 -0.12
CA ALA A 78 4.25 1.15 -1.32
C ALA A 78 4.64 0.17 -2.43
N MET A 79 4.15 0.41 -3.65
CA MET A 79 4.55 -0.36 -4.81
C MET A 79 5.53 0.44 -5.66
N SER A 80 6.68 -0.15 -5.99
CA SER A 80 7.65 0.46 -6.88
C SER A 80 7.51 -0.12 -8.28
N GLY A 81 7.51 0.77 -9.29
CA GLY A 81 7.34 0.35 -10.67
C GLY A 81 8.63 -0.13 -11.32
N TYR A 82 8.48 -0.55 -12.57
CA TYR A 82 9.56 -1.09 -13.41
C TYR A 82 10.74 -0.14 -13.58
N ALA A 83 10.48 1.17 -13.56
CA ALA A 83 11.51 2.17 -13.78
C ALA A 83 12.63 2.10 -12.74
N PHE A 84 12.34 1.62 -11.54
CA PHE A 84 13.35 1.47 -10.49
C PHE A 84 14.11 0.17 -10.56
N ALA A 85 13.51 -0.87 -11.12
CA ALA A 85 14.17 -2.17 -11.25
C ALA A 85 15.34 -2.14 -12.22
N ASN A 86 15.34 -1.19 -13.18
CA ASN A 86 16.36 -1.06 -14.23
C ASN A 86 17.41 0.02 -13.97
N LEU A 87 17.31 0.71 -12.84
CA LEU A 87 18.33 1.69 -12.46
C LEU A 87 19.47 0.96 -11.76
N ASP A 88 20.70 1.28 -12.16
CA ASP A 88 21.91 0.80 -11.49
C ASP A 88 22.04 1.43 -10.08
N SER A 89 21.07 2.19 -9.67
CA SER A 89 20.98 2.74 -8.33
C SER A 89 20.64 1.68 -7.32
N PRO A 90 21.28 1.69 -6.17
CA PRO A 90 20.96 0.71 -5.14
C PRO A 90 19.51 0.85 -4.68
N ALA A 91 18.76 -0.23 -4.87
CA ALA A 91 17.38 -0.36 -4.42
C ALA A 91 17.17 0.01 -2.94
N PRO A 92 18.18 -0.10 -2.04
CA PRO A 92 18.03 0.30 -0.64
C PRO A 92 17.59 1.73 -0.41
N ASP A 93 17.99 2.66 -1.28
CA ASP A 93 17.65 4.07 -1.08
C ASP A 93 16.18 4.37 -1.29
N PHE A 94 15.56 3.73 -2.28
CA PHE A 94 14.11 3.90 -2.52
C PHE A 94 13.27 3.30 -1.43
N LEU A 95 13.63 2.11 -0.96
CA LEU A 95 12.96 1.48 0.16
C LEU A 95 13.04 2.36 1.40
N ARG A 96 14.24 2.87 1.68
CA ARG A 96 14.46 3.73 2.84
C ARG A 96 13.64 5.01 2.76
N MET A 97 13.61 5.66 1.60
CA MET A 97 12.82 6.87 1.41
C MET A 97 11.33 6.61 1.61
N ALA A 98 10.82 5.51 1.07
CA ALA A 98 9.42 5.15 1.23
C ALA A 98 9.07 4.93 2.70
N LEU A 99 9.93 4.22 3.43
CA LEU A 99 9.72 3.96 4.85
C LEU A 99 9.77 5.26 5.67
N GLU A 100 10.68 6.15 5.35
CA GLU A 100 10.78 7.45 6.03
C GLU A 100 9.54 8.32 5.81
N LEU A 101 8.88 8.17 4.67
CA LEU A 101 7.67 8.93 4.35
C LEU A 101 6.40 8.31 4.90
N GLY A 102 6.49 7.16 5.52
CA GLY A 102 5.37 6.53 6.20
C GLY A 102 4.92 5.18 5.69
N ALA A 103 5.60 4.62 4.67
CA ALA A 103 5.27 3.28 4.21
C ALA A 103 5.68 2.25 5.26
N THR A 104 4.82 1.28 5.51
CA THR A 104 5.11 0.17 6.42
C THR A 104 5.98 -0.88 5.75
N ARG A 105 5.72 -1.15 4.47
CA ARG A 105 6.45 -2.11 3.64
C ARG A 105 6.47 -1.61 2.21
N CYS A 106 7.34 -2.21 1.39
CA CYS A 106 7.40 -1.96 -0.04
C CYS A 106 7.32 -3.27 -0.82
N LEU A 107 6.65 -3.21 -1.98
CA LEU A 107 6.63 -4.29 -2.95
C LEU A 107 7.19 -3.80 -4.26
N ARG A 108 8.14 -4.53 -4.83
CA ARG A 108 8.71 -4.22 -6.14
C ARG A 108 7.93 -4.95 -7.22
N LYS A 109 7.46 -4.22 -8.22
CA LYS A 109 6.83 -4.83 -9.40
C LYS A 109 7.89 -5.39 -10.35
N PRO A 110 7.69 -6.54 -10.96
CA PRO A 110 6.57 -7.45 -10.72
C PRO A 110 6.76 -8.26 -9.43
N PHE A 111 5.69 -8.44 -8.69
CA PHE A 111 5.72 -9.27 -7.48
C PHE A 111 4.84 -10.50 -7.68
N THR A 112 5.14 -11.57 -6.93
CA THR A 112 4.32 -12.78 -6.96
C THR A 112 3.09 -12.59 -6.09
N PRO A 113 1.99 -13.31 -6.36
CA PRO A 113 0.82 -13.29 -5.48
C PRO A 113 1.16 -13.65 -4.03
N LEU A 114 2.08 -14.60 -3.84
CA LEU A 114 2.49 -14.99 -2.50
C LEU A 114 3.23 -13.87 -1.78
N ALA A 115 4.09 -13.13 -2.47
CA ALA A 115 4.79 -11.99 -1.88
C ALA A 115 3.81 -10.91 -1.45
N LEU A 116 2.80 -10.64 -2.26
CA LEU A 116 1.74 -9.68 -1.93
C LEU A 116 1.00 -10.11 -0.66
N LEU A 117 0.54 -11.34 -0.61
CA LEU A 117 -0.23 -11.85 0.53
C LEU A 117 0.62 -11.85 1.81
N THR A 118 1.89 -12.23 1.71
CA THR A 118 2.80 -12.25 2.84
C THR A 118 2.96 -10.85 3.45
N VAL A 119 3.21 -9.85 2.60
CA VAL A 119 3.38 -8.47 3.05
C VAL A 119 2.10 -7.93 3.71
N ILE A 120 0.95 -8.22 3.12
CA ILE A 120 -0.34 -7.79 3.68
C ILE A 120 -0.56 -8.41 5.05
N ASN A 121 -0.35 -9.70 5.19
CA ASN A 121 -0.54 -10.39 6.47
C ASN A 121 0.43 -9.89 7.54
N GLU A 122 1.68 -9.61 7.18
CA GLU A 122 2.64 -9.02 8.11
C GLU A 122 2.16 -7.65 8.61
N CYS A 123 1.68 -6.80 7.71
CA CYS A 123 1.18 -5.48 8.08
C CYS A 123 -0.03 -5.56 8.99
N LEU A 124 -0.97 -6.43 8.69
CA LEU A 124 -2.18 -6.58 9.50
C LEU A 124 -1.87 -7.17 10.88
N THR A 125 -0.95 -8.11 10.94
CA THR A 125 -0.52 -8.72 12.21
C THR A 125 0.18 -7.70 13.09
N GLU A 126 1.07 -6.90 12.53
CA GLU A 126 1.77 -5.85 13.26
C GLU A 126 0.81 -4.79 13.80
N ALA A 127 -0.17 -4.37 13.00
CA ALA A 127 -1.16 -3.40 13.40
C ALA A 127 -2.01 -3.93 14.55
N GLN A 128 -2.43 -5.19 14.48
CA GLN A 128 -3.20 -5.84 15.53
C GLN A 128 -2.38 -5.97 16.83
N SER A 129 -1.11 -6.35 16.73
CA SER A 129 -0.21 -6.45 17.89
C SER A 129 -0.04 -5.12 18.60
N ARG A 130 0.13 -4.04 17.85
CA ARG A 130 0.25 -2.69 18.42
C ARG A 130 -1.01 -2.28 19.15
N PHE A 131 -2.17 -2.57 18.58
CA PHE A 131 -3.46 -2.29 19.21
C PHE A 131 -3.61 -3.07 20.52
N THR A 132 -3.30 -4.36 20.52
CA THR A 132 -3.36 -5.22 21.69
C THR A 132 -2.44 -4.72 22.80
N SER A 133 -1.20 -4.32 22.47
CA SER A 133 -0.24 -3.78 23.44
C SER A 133 -0.74 -2.50 24.09
N VAL A 134 -1.32 -1.60 23.31
CA VAL A 134 -1.90 -0.36 23.84
C VAL A 134 -3.06 -0.63 24.79
N VAL A 135 -3.93 -1.57 24.43
CA VAL A 135 -5.07 -1.93 25.26
C VAL A 135 -4.63 -2.57 26.58
N GLN A 136 -3.59 -3.40 26.55
CA GLN A 136 -3.07 -4.07 27.75
C GLN A 136 -2.39 -3.11 28.72
N LEU A 137 -1.88 -1.99 28.24
CA LEU A 137 -1.22 -0.97 29.09
C LEU A 137 -2.22 -0.09 29.83
N ARG A 138 -3.49 -0.21 29.54
CA ARG A 138 -4.55 0.49 30.24
C ARG A 138 -5.14 -0.37 31.34
#